data_fcc9f7c86a771dcf66299a97fae72090
#
_entry.id   fcc9f7c86a771dcf66299a97fae72090
#
_cell.length_a   1.000
_cell.length_b   1.000
_cell.length_c   1.000
_cell.angle_alpha   90.00
_cell.angle_beta   90.00
_cell.angle_gamma   90.00
#
_symmetry.space_group_name_H-M   'P 1'
#
loop_
_entity.id
_entity.type
_entity.pdbx_description
1 polymer ?
#
loop_
_entity_poly.entity_id
_entity_poly.type
_entity_poly.pdbx_seq_one_letter_code
_entity_poly.pdbx_strand_id
1 'polypeptide(L)'
;MTAQRETVVLVHGLYVHGLWMYLLECWLEQSGYRTVNFSYPSMTRTPGQNAADLQALLEHQDTPVVHFLAHSMGGLVVRHLFHDHPKQRPGRVVTLGTPHQGSYAARIMH
;
A
#
# COMPACT_ATOMS: atom_id res chain seq x y z
N MET A 1 18.81 23.47 -2.66
CA MET A 1 18.02 22.48 -3.38
C MET A 1 17.56 21.41 -2.43
N THR A 2 16.31 21.08 -2.49
CA THR A 2 15.77 20.03 -1.63
C THR A 2 15.68 18.72 -2.40
N ALA A 3 16.07 17.65 -1.75
CA ALA A 3 15.87 16.32 -2.29
C ALA A 3 14.37 16.04 -2.35
N GLN A 4 13.96 15.30 -3.37
CA GLN A 4 12.59 14.85 -3.42
C GLN A 4 12.33 13.88 -2.29
N ARG A 5 11.16 13.99 -1.70
CA ARG A 5 10.76 13.07 -0.66
C ARG A 5 10.43 11.72 -1.25
N GLU A 6 10.77 10.69 -0.52
CA GLU A 6 10.29 9.37 -0.84
C GLU A 6 8.83 9.28 -0.44
N THR A 7 8.08 8.56 -1.23
CA THR A 7 6.64 8.42 -1.02
C THR A 7 6.32 7.07 -0.40
N VAL A 8 5.45 7.08 0.60
CA VAL A 8 4.88 5.87 1.18
C VAL A 8 3.41 5.82 0.78
N VAL A 9 3.03 4.76 0.07
CA VAL A 9 1.65 4.53 -0.30
C VAL A 9 1.04 3.61 0.73
N LEU A 10 -0.02 4.09 1.36
CA LEU A 10 -0.74 3.33 2.39
C LEU A 10 -1.91 2.63 1.71
N VAL A 11 -1.88 1.31 1.71
CA VAL A 11 -2.88 0.50 1.01
C VAL A 11 -3.78 -0.17 2.04
N HIS A 12 -5.04 0.24 2.08
CA HIS A 12 -5.98 -0.27 3.06
C HIS A 12 -7.39 -0.26 2.52
N GLY A 13 -8.25 -1.13 3.08
CA GLY A 13 -9.63 -1.20 2.66
C GLY A 13 -10.43 0.03 3.09
N LEU A 14 -11.52 0.27 2.39
CA LEU A 14 -12.36 1.45 2.63
C LEU A 14 -12.84 1.56 4.07
N TYR A 15 -13.09 0.43 4.69
CA TYR A 15 -13.67 0.43 6.03
C TYR A 15 -12.63 0.24 7.13
N VAL A 16 -11.36 0.24 6.75
CA VAL A 16 -10.26 0.01 7.68
C VAL A 16 -9.42 1.26 7.75
N HIS A 17 -9.91 2.25 8.42
CA HIS A 17 -9.09 3.39 8.75
C HIS A 17 -9.67 3.98 10.02
N GLY A 18 -8.82 4.52 10.79
CA GLY A 18 -9.20 5.08 12.06
C GLY A 18 -8.07 5.91 12.56
N LEU A 19 -8.12 6.22 13.84
CA LEU A 19 -7.13 7.08 14.43
C LEU A 19 -5.71 6.57 14.23
N TRP A 20 -5.49 5.25 14.33
CA TRP A 20 -4.15 4.72 14.21
C TRP A 20 -3.57 4.95 12.81
N MET A 21 -4.40 4.89 11.79
CA MET A 21 -3.97 5.12 10.42
C MET A 21 -3.56 6.58 10.24
N TYR A 22 -4.37 7.48 10.80
CA TYR A 22 -4.05 8.90 10.76
C TYR A 22 -2.76 9.21 11.51
N LEU A 23 -2.57 8.60 12.68
CA LEU A 23 -1.35 8.81 13.45
C LEU A 23 -0.14 8.29 12.70
N LEU A 24 -0.28 7.15 12.03
CA LEU A 24 0.79 6.59 11.23
C LEU A 24 1.17 7.53 10.09
N GLU A 25 0.17 8.09 9.41
CA GLU A 25 0.43 9.08 8.37
C GLU A 25 1.21 10.27 8.91
N CYS A 26 0.75 10.81 10.04
CA CYS A 26 1.41 11.94 10.63
C CYS A 26 2.85 11.63 10.99
N TRP A 27 3.08 10.45 11.55
CA TRP A 27 4.41 10.03 11.93
C TRP A 27 5.33 9.91 10.72
N LEU A 28 4.81 9.32 9.64
CA LEU A 28 5.60 9.18 8.42
C LEU A 28 5.94 10.54 7.82
N GLU A 29 4.99 11.45 7.83
CA GLU A 29 5.23 12.78 7.28
C GLU A 29 6.23 13.55 8.11
N GLN A 30 6.16 13.42 9.42
CA GLN A 30 7.15 14.03 10.29
C GLN A 30 8.54 13.43 10.10
N SER A 31 8.58 12.19 9.64
CA SER A 31 9.85 11.51 9.37
C SER A 31 10.41 11.85 7.99
N GLY A 32 9.73 12.69 7.23
CA GLY A 32 10.25 13.17 5.96
C GLY A 32 9.65 12.50 4.74
N TYR A 33 8.68 11.62 4.90
CA TYR A 33 8.05 10.97 3.76
C TYR A 33 6.83 11.74 3.30
N ARG A 34 6.54 11.63 2.00
CA ARG A 34 5.25 12.00 1.47
C ARG A 34 4.34 10.79 1.60
N THR A 35 3.10 10.98 2.00
CA THR A 35 2.16 9.86 2.12
C THR A 35 1.05 9.99 1.10
N VAL A 36 0.64 8.87 0.56
CA VAL A 36 -0.49 8.77 -0.34
C VAL A 36 -1.37 7.63 0.15
N ASN A 37 -2.64 7.93 0.37
CA ASN A 37 -3.59 6.90 0.81
C ASN A 37 -4.28 6.29 -0.39
N PHE A 38 -4.26 4.97 -0.43
CA PHE A 38 -5.03 4.23 -1.40
C PHE A 38 -6.04 3.37 -0.67
N SER A 39 -7.28 3.83 -0.64
CA SER A 39 -8.40 3.07 -0.10
C SER A 39 -9.09 2.34 -1.22
N TYR A 40 -9.34 1.06 -1.04
CA TYR A 40 -9.90 0.25 -2.10
C TYR A 40 -11.15 -0.46 -1.62
N PRO A 41 -12.13 -0.69 -2.52
CA PRO A 41 -13.36 -1.41 -2.17
C PRO A 41 -13.09 -2.91 -2.15
N SER A 42 -12.86 -3.45 -0.97
CA SER A 42 -12.47 -4.84 -0.82
C SER A 42 -13.63 -5.82 -1.04
N MET A 43 -14.87 -5.32 -1.01
CA MET A 43 -16.04 -6.18 -1.11
C MET A 43 -16.58 -6.32 -2.54
N THR A 44 -16.28 -5.35 -3.40
CA THR A 44 -16.89 -5.30 -4.72
C THR A 44 -15.90 -5.46 -5.87
N ARG A 45 -14.60 -5.46 -5.57
CA ARG A 45 -13.58 -5.58 -6.60
C ARG A 45 -12.56 -6.61 -6.16
N THR A 46 -11.99 -7.31 -7.14
CA THR A 46 -10.94 -8.28 -6.85
C THR A 46 -9.64 -7.58 -6.52
N PRO A 47 -8.70 -8.27 -5.86
CA PRO A 47 -7.38 -7.69 -5.64
C PRO A 47 -6.67 -7.26 -6.93
N GLY A 48 -6.88 -8.02 -8.02
CA GLY A 48 -6.28 -7.64 -9.30
C GLY A 48 -6.86 -6.35 -9.86
N GLN A 49 -8.17 -6.16 -9.72
CA GLN A 49 -8.80 -4.92 -10.15
C GLN A 49 -8.32 -3.75 -9.31
N ASN A 50 -8.20 -3.95 -8.01
CA ASN A 50 -7.70 -2.92 -7.13
C ASN A 50 -6.23 -2.60 -7.43
N ALA A 51 -5.45 -3.61 -7.80
CA ALA A 51 -4.06 -3.41 -8.18
C ALA A 51 -3.95 -2.57 -9.45
N ALA A 52 -4.86 -2.76 -10.41
CA ALA A 52 -4.86 -1.94 -11.61
C ALA A 52 -5.14 -0.47 -11.28
N ASP A 53 -6.06 -0.22 -10.36
CA ASP A 53 -6.34 1.14 -9.92
C ASP A 53 -5.15 1.73 -9.19
N LEU A 54 -4.46 0.93 -8.40
CA LEU A 54 -3.26 1.38 -7.70
C LEU A 54 -2.16 1.73 -8.69
N GLN A 55 -1.99 0.92 -9.73
CA GLN A 55 -1.00 1.22 -10.78
C GLN A 55 -1.31 2.56 -11.43
N ALA A 56 -2.59 2.82 -11.73
CA ALA A 56 -2.97 4.09 -12.32
C ALA A 56 -2.62 5.27 -11.41
N LEU A 57 -2.84 5.10 -10.11
CA LEU A 57 -2.49 6.14 -9.14
C LEU A 57 -0.98 6.36 -9.14
N LEU A 58 -0.20 5.29 -9.18
CA LEU A 58 1.26 5.39 -9.13
C LEU A 58 1.82 6.13 -10.34
N GLU A 59 1.16 6.00 -11.50
CA GLU A 59 1.62 6.66 -12.70
C GLU A 59 1.52 8.18 -12.60
N HIS A 60 0.73 8.68 -11.68
CA HIS A 60 0.61 10.12 -11.45
C HIS A 60 1.53 10.62 -10.34
N GLN A 61 2.30 9.76 -9.72
CA GLN A 61 3.21 10.17 -8.66
C GLN A 61 4.58 10.49 -9.24
N ASP A 62 5.11 11.62 -8.82
CA ASP A 62 6.35 12.16 -9.37
C ASP A 62 7.50 12.00 -8.40
N THR A 63 7.71 10.77 -7.95
CA THR A 63 8.74 10.45 -6.98
C THR A 63 9.56 9.26 -7.48
N PRO A 64 10.88 9.28 -7.28
CA PRO A 64 11.72 8.18 -7.75
C PRO A 64 11.69 6.95 -6.85
N VAL A 65 11.23 7.09 -5.61
CA VAL A 65 11.22 5.99 -4.65
C VAL A 65 9.83 5.89 -4.05
N VAL A 66 9.24 4.70 -4.12
CA VAL A 66 7.91 4.45 -3.59
C VAL A 66 7.96 3.25 -2.66
N HIS A 67 7.53 3.47 -1.43
CA HIS A 67 7.35 2.40 -0.46
C HIS A 67 5.87 2.08 -0.33
N PHE A 68 5.58 0.85 0.01
CA PHE A 68 4.20 0.44 0.27
C PHE A 68 4.07 -0.02 1.70
N LEU A 69 3.04 0.49 2.36
CA LEU A 69 2.65 0.02 3.69
C LEU A 69 1.23 -0.49 3.55
N ALA A 70 1.08 -1.80 3.56
CA ALA A 70 -0.19 -2.43 3.28
C ALA A 70 -0.73 -3.10 4.53
N HIS A 71 -2.03 -2.91 4.78
CA HIS A 71 -2.69 -3.48 5.94
C HIS A 71 -3.68 -4.54 5.51
N SER A 72 -3.63 -5.68 6.17
CA SER A 72 -4.58 -6.78 5.98
C SER A 72 -4.63 -7.20 4.51
N MET A 73 -5.79 -7.20 3.90
CA MET A 73 -5.93 -7.61 2.50
C MET A 73 -5.21 -6.67 1.52
N GLY A 74 -4.82 -5.49 1.98
CA GLY A 74 -4.05 -4.57 1.14
C GLY A 74 -2.74 -5.17 0.66
N GLY A 75 -2.17 -6.07 1.44
CA GLY A 75 -0.96 -6.76 1.01
C GLY A 75 -1.18 -7.63 -0.21
N LEU A 76 -2.39 -8.18 -0.37
CA LEU A 76 -2.71 -8.96 -1.57
C LEU A 76 -2.83 -8.06 -2.78
N VAL A 77 -3.35 -6.85 -2.59
CA VAL A 77 -3.40 -5.87 -3.67
C VAL A 77 -1.99 -5.55 -4.15
N VAL A 78 -1.08 -5.32 -3.22
CA VAL A 78 0.31 -5.04 -3.57
C VAL A 78 0.96 -6.24 -4.27
N ARG A 79 0.67 -7.46 -3.82
CA ARG A 79 1.20 -8.64 -4.51
C ARG A 79 0.71 -8.72 -5.94
N HIS A 80 -0.55 -8.47 -6.18
CA HIS A 80 -1.09 -8.44 -7.53
C HIS A 80 -0.45 -7.33 -8.36
N LEU A 81 -0.20 -6.19 -7.73
CA LEU A 81 0.47 -5.09 -8.41
C LEU A 81 1.84 -5.53 -8.94
N PHE A 82 2.64 -6.16 -8.10
CA PHE A 82 3.98 -6.58 -8.52
C PHE A 82 3.95 -7.73 -9.51
N HIS A 83 2.92 -8.56 -9.44
CA HIS A 83 2.75 -9.64 -10.41
C HIS A 83 2.37 -9.11 -11.79
N ASP A 84 1.40 -8.20 -11.84
CA ASP A 84 0.87 -7.69 -13.10
C ASP A 84 1.70 -6.56 -13.67
N HIS A 85 2.38 -5.82 -12.80
CA HIS A 85 3.19 -4.66 -13.19
C HIS A 85 4.54 -4.74 -12.48
N PRO A 86 5.42 -5.65 -12.92
CA PRO A 86 6.65 -5.92 -12.18
C PRO A 86 7.66 -4.79 -12.21
N LYS A 87 7.54 -3.85 -13.14
CA LYS A 87 8.50 -2.76 -13.22
C LYS A 87 8.03 -1.61 -12.33
N GLN A 88 8.40 -1.72 -11.08
CA GLN A 88 8.05 -0.70 -10.10
C GLN A 88 9.30 0.08 -9.69
N ARG A 89 9.06 1.28 -9.16
CA ARG A 89 10.14 2.09 -8.61
C ARG A 89 10.76 1.37 -7.42
N PRO A 90 12.03 1.64 -7.12
CA PRO A 90 12.64 1.06 -5.93
C PRO A 90 11.94 1.51 -4.67
N GLY A 91 11.99 0.69 -3.65
CA GLY A 91 11.37 0.98 -2.37
C GLY A 91 11.16 -0.31 -1.60
N ARG A 92 10.48 -0.20 -0.48
CA ARG A 92 10.22 -1.32 0.41
C ARG A 92 8.73 -1.59 0.50
N VAL A 93 8.41 -2.83 0.80
CA VAL A 93 7.03 -3.24 1.03
C VAL A 93 6.93 -3.79 2.45
N VAL A 94 6.07 -3.19 3.24
CA VAL A 94 5.78 -3.65 4.60
C VAL A 94 4.31 -4.03 4.64
N THR A 95 4.02 -5.23 5.09
CA THR A 95 2.65 -5.69 5.21
C THR A 95 2.34 -5.97 6.67
N LEU A 96 1.14 -5.58 7.08
CA LEU A 96 0.67 -5.77 8.44
C LEU A 96 -0.58 -6.65 8.40
N GLY A 97 -0.46 -7.86 8.92
CA GLY A 97 -1.60 -8.77 9.01
C GLY A 97 -2.12 -9.28 7.69
N THR A 98 -1.28 -9.36 6.67
CA THR A 98 -1.70 -9.81 5.35
C THR A 98 -1.70 -11.33 5.27
N PRO A 99 -2.80 -11.96 4.81
CA PRO A 99 -2.87 -13.42 4.69
C PRO A 99 -2.21 -13.90 3.40
N HIS A 100 -0.90 -13.93 3.38
CA HIS A 100 -0.14 -14.28 2.16
C HIS A 100 -0.35 -15.72 1.73
N GLN A 101 -0.71 -16.61 2.64
CA GLN A 101 -0.85 -18.02 2.34
C GLN A 101 -2.28 -18.49 2.29
N GLY A 102 -3.21 -17.57 2.16
CA GLY A 102 -4.61 -17.90 2.07
C GLY A 102 -5.42 -17.02 2.99
N SER A 103 -6.73 -17.23 2.96
CA SER A 103 -7.64 -16.37 3.69
C SER A 103 -7.76 -16.73 5.16
N TYR A 104 -7.31 -17.88 5.56
CA TYR A 104 -7.49 -18.29 6.93
C TYR A 104 -6.51 -17.60 7.85
N ALA A 105 -7.04 -16.90 8.80
CA ALA A 105 -6.23 -16.06 9.67
C ALA A 105 -5.15 -16.81 10.41
N ALA A 106 -5.38 -18.07 10.69
CA ALA A 106 -4.39 -18.84 11.44
C ALA A 106 -3.07 -18.95 10.70
N ARG A 107 -3.08 -18.73 9.42
CA ARG A 107 -1.85 -18.79 8.65
C ARG A 107 -0.98 -17.58 8.80
N ILE A 108 -1.51 -16.56 9.38
CA ILE A 108 -0.79 -15.30 9.51
C ILE A 108 0.45 -15.46 10.35
N MET A 109 0.44 -16.39 11.26
CA MET A 109 1.52 -16.51 12.18
C MET A 109 2.81 -16.95 11.55
N HIS A 110 2.82 -17.15 10.29
CA HIS A 110 4.12 -17.38 9.69
C HIS A 110 4.20 -16.92 8.28
#